data_d5e4813a36124a52a4d98715594bd616
#
_entry.id   d5e4813a36124a52a4d98715594bd616
#
_cell.length_a   1.000
_cell.length_b   1.000
_cell.length_c   1.000
_cell.angle_alpha   90.00
_cell.angle_beta   90.00
_cell.angle_gamma   90.00
#
_symmetry.space_group_name_H-M   'P 1'
#
loop_
_entity.id
_entity.type
_entity.pdbx_description
1 polymer ?
#
loop_
_entity_poly.entity_id
_entity_poly.type
_entity_poly.pdbx_seq_one_letter_code
_entity_poly.pdbx_strand_id
1 'polypeptide(L)'
;LCFTFERQCDILKPILIQLRVIILKKYDVAAYVWPAYTGDEGRSLIFWPEGYGEWETVRTAKARFDGHKWPRKPLWGYCNEADPYVMEMQIEAAVDHGVNVFIYDWYWYDNRPFLEQCLNNGFLKAKNRSKMKFYLMWANHNVTYGWDRRISEKDYDTVIWKGAVNSEQFHTIGMRWIEKYFHLDEYYKIDNCPVLSIYDLQNLIDGLGGIENARKEMLWLDDEAKKQGFNGMHYQLVKYGRVKTNLSGFDGNEKTYKPHELVGYLPFSSLTHYQFVHFSKMNDDYKNIMEQVRTEWQECVDNFNIPYIPHVSIGWDNTPRYAGHIHNIVKNNTPQAFEDALRQAKELADKTGVNIITVNSWNEWTETSYLQPDDIYGYGYLEAVKSVFKESDC
;
A
#
# COMPACT_ATOMS: atom_id res chain seq x y z
N LEU A 1 -2.25 67.97 10.35
CA LEU A 1 -1.72 66.96 9.36
C LEU A 1 -1.12 65.71 10.04
N CYS A 2 -1.68 65.27 11.18
CA CYS A 2 -1.16 64.08 11.88
C CYS A 2 -2.27 63.09 12.30
N PHE A 3 -3.51 63.21 11.81
CA PHE A 3 -4.62 62.33 12.21
C PHE A 3 -5.12 61.36 11.13
N THR A 4 -4.45 61.26 9.97
CA THR A 4 -4.92 60.48 8.85
C THR A 4 -4.11 59.15 8.60
N PHE A 5 -3.01 58.94 9.30
CA PHE A 5 -2.16 57.76 9.08
C PHE A 5 -2.51 56.55 9.99
N GLU A 6 -3.08 56.77 11.17
CA GLU A 6 -3.44 55.67 12.07
C GLU A 6 -4.70 54.88 11.66
N ARG A 7 -5.64 55.52 10.96
CA ARG A 7 -6.86 54.82 10.50
C ARG A 7 -6.65 53.89 9.29
N GLN A 8 -5.58 54.08 8.53
CA GLN A 8 -5.28 53.17 7.40
C GLN A 8 -4.57 51.86 7.85
N CYS A 9 -3.88 51.88 8.98
CA CYS A 9 -3.27 50.65 9.54
C CYS A 9 -4.27 49.67 10.16
N ASP A 10 -5.39 50.18 10.71
CA ASP A 10 -6.40 49.31 11.36
C ASP A 10 -7.35 48.61 10.35
N ILE A 11 -7.50 49.18 9.15
CA ILE A 11 -8.26 48.51 8.06
C ILE A 11 -7.46 47.41 7.37
N LEU A 12 -6.12 47.50 7.40
CA LEU A 12 -5.25 46.50 6.77
C LEU A 12 -4.95 45.27 7.66
N LYS A 13 -5.13 45.43 8.99
CA LYS A 13 -4.92 44.30 9.92
C LYS A 13 -5.88 43.10 9.70
N PRO A 14 -7.19 43.27 9.45
CA PRO A 14 -8.06 42.15 9.15
C PRO A 14 -7.80 41.55 7.76
N ILE A 15 -7.31 42.32 6.78
CA ILE A 15 -6.96 41.85 5.44
C ILE A 15 -5.63 41.07 5.47
N LEU A 16 -4.66 41.49 6.28
CA LEU A 16 -3.41 40.77 6.51
C LEU A 16 -3.60 39.51 7.37
N ILE A 17 -4.65 39.41 8.17
CA ILE A 17 -5.01 38.18 8.90
C ILE A 17 -5.72 37.19 7.99
N GLN A 18 -6.42 37.63 6.94
CA GLN A 18 -6.99 36.76 5.90
C GLN A 18 -5.96 36.33 4.83
N LEU A 19 -4.86 37.05 4.69
CA LEU A 19 -3.67 36.63 3.95
C LEU A 19 -2.73 35.78 4.83
N ARG A 20 -3.23 35.07 5.84
CA ARG A 20 -2.53 33.90 6.33
C ARG A 20 -2.35 32.98 5.13
N VAL A 21 -1.13 32.96 4.65
CA VAL A 21 -0.56 31.99 3.74
C VAL A 21 -1.38 30.70 3.86
N ILE A 22 -2.23 30.44 2.89
CA ILE A 22 -2.73 29.09 2.66
C ILE A 22 -1.44 28.35 2.32
N ILE A 23 -0.77 27.83 3.34
CA ILE A 23 0.23 26.80 3.12
C ILE A 23 -0.58 25.66 2.56
N LEU A 24 -0.60 25.56 1.25
CA LEU A 24 -1.27 24.49 0.55
C LEU A 24 -0.72 23.20 1.14
N LYS A 25 -1.60 22.41 1.75
CA LYS A 25 -1.22 21.17 2.42
C LYS A 25 -0.71 20.21 1.37
N LYS A 26 0.59 19.93 1.40
CA LYS A 26 1.19 18.94 0.51
C LYS A 26 0.79 17.54 1.00
N TYR A 27 0.27 16.73 0.08
CA TYR A 27 -0.07 15.35 0.34
C TYR A 27 1.04 14.42 -0.15
N ASP A 28 1.27 13.35 0.60
CA ASP A 28 2.00 12.19 0.12
C ASP A 28 0.99 11.17 -0.41
N VAL A 29 1.09 10.84 -1.70
CA VAL A 29 0.30 9.80 -2.34
C VAL A 29 1.17 8.57 -2.48
N ALA A 30 0.86 7.55 -1.68
CA ALA A 30 1.64 6.33 -1.53
C ALA A 30 0.94 5.17 -2.25
N ALA A 31 1.54 4.67 -3.33
CA ALA A 31 1.00 3.57 -4.12
C ALA A 31 1.68 2.24 -3.79
N TYR A 32 0.90 1.19 -3.53
CA TYR A 32 1.43 -0.16 -3.35
C TYR A 32 2.06 -0.67 -4.64
N VAL A 33 3.20 -1.33 -4.52
CA VAL A 33 3.94 -1.92 -5.63
C VAL A 33 4.03 -3.43 -5.43
N TRP A 34 3.35 -4.17 -6.28
CA TRP A 34 3.46 -5.62 -6.41
C TRP A 34 4.75 -5.97 -7.18
N PRO A 35 5.75 -6.63 -6.58
CA PRO A 35 7.09 -6.73 -7.19
C PRO A 35 7.30 -7.96 -8.09
N ALA A 36 6.23 -8.57 -8.60
CA ALA A 36 6.29 -9.84 -9.32
C ALA A 36 6.49 -9.72 -10.85
N TYR A 37 6.58 -8.51 -11.39
CA TYR A 37 6.77 -8.27 -12.82
C TYR A 37 8.25 -8.25 -13.22
N THR A 38 8.98 -9.25 -12.69
CA THR A 38 10.40 -9.50 -13.00
C THR A 38 10.58 -10.97 -13.33
N GLY A 39 11.57 -11.31 -14.12
CA GLY A 39 11.94 -12.70 -14.41
C GLY A 39 13.08 -13.24 -13.53
N ASP A 40 13.59 -12.45 -12.61
CA ASP A 40 14.90 -12.64 -11.99
C ASP A 40 14.87 -13.42 -10.67
N GLU A 41 13.69 -13.71 -10.10
CA GLU A 41 13.55 -14.50 -8.88
C GLU A 41 13.35 -15.98 -9.22
N GLY A 42 14.37 -16.80 -8.99
CA GLY A 42 14.33 -18.22 -9.37
C GLY A 42 13.20 -19.03 -8.71
N ARG A 43 12.77 -18.69 -7.49
CA ARG A 43 11.66 -19.37 -6.81
C ARG A 43 10.30 -19.01 -7.39
N SER A 44 10.20 -17.86 -8.05
CA SER A 44 8.96 -17.42 -8.71
C SER A 44 8.59 -18.30 -9.90
N LEU A 45 9.54 -19.07 -10.44
CA LEU A 45 9.32 -20.03 -11.53
C LEU A 45 8.33 -21.15 -11.16
N ILE A 46 8.05 -21.38 -9.88
CA ILE A 46 6.98 -22.29 -9.46
C ILE A 46 5.60 -21.77 -9.91
N PHE A 47 5.42 -20.44 -9.97
CA PHE A 47 4.20 -19.80 -10.39
C PHE A 47 4.23 -19.38 -11.85
N TRP A 48 5.37 -18.89 -12.33
CA TRP A 48 5.58 -18.34 -13.68
C TRP A 48 6.81 -18.92 -14.34
N PRO A 49 6.77 -20.20 -14.76
CA PRO A 49 7.94 -20.93 -15.30
C PRO A 49 8.45 -20.35 -16.62
N GLU A 50 7.68 -19.48 -17.27
CA GLU A 50 8.09 -18.81 -18.51
C GLU A 50 9.20 -17.77 -18.27
N GLY A 51 9.43 -17.34 -17.03
CA GLY A 51 10.52 -16.44 -16.66
C GLY A 51 10.22 -14.94 -16.87
N TYR A 52 8.94 -14.58 -17.01
CA TYR A 52 8.50 -13.19 -17.14
C TYR A 52 7.76 -12.67 -15.91
N GLY A 53 7.80 -13.41 -14.80
CA GLY A 53 6.99 -13.10 -13.63
C GLY A 53 5.50 -13.15 -13.95
N GLU A 54 4.70 -12.39 -13.20
CA GLU A 54 3.25 -12.42 -13.35
C GLU A 54 2.74 -11.79 -14.68
N TRP A 55 3.60 -11.17 -15.49
CA TRP A 55 3.23 -10.75 -16.84
C TRP A 55 2.67 -11.91 -17.69
N GLU A 56 3.09 -13.13 -17.40
CA GLU A 56 2.51 -14.31 -18.08
C GLU A 56 1.03 -14.47 -17.80
N THR A 57 0.60 -14.24 -16.56
CA THR A 57 -0.80 -14.29 -16.17
C THR A 57 -1.61 -13.17 -16.84
N VAL A 58 -1.07 -11.95 -16.89
CA VAL A 58 -1.70 -10.78 -17.52
C VAL A 58 -1.89 -11.00 -19.02
N ARG A 59 -0.82 -11.30 -19.77
CA ARG A 59 -0.85 -11.38 -21.24
C ARG A 59 -1.66 -12.54 -21.78
N THR A 60 -1.84 -13.58 -20.99
CA THR A 60 -2.60 -14.78 -21.39
C THR A 60 -4.01 -14.84 -20.79
N ALA A 61 -4.40 -13.82 -20.02
CA ALA A 61 -5.77 -13.66 -19.54
C ALA A 61 -6.75 -13.54 -20.71
N LYS A 62 -7.99 -14.00 -20.50
CA LYS A 62 -9.03 -14.04 -21.53
C LYS A 62 -10.30 -13.41 -21.02
N ALA A 63 -11.05 -12.77 -21.91
CA ALA A 63 -12.41 -12.36 -21.64
C ALA A 63 -13.26 -13.58 -21.23
N ARG A 64 -14.09 -13.43 -20.23
CA ARG A 64 -14.93 -14.48 -19.64
C ARG A 64 -16.41 -14.34 -20.00
N PHE A 65 -16.80 -13.16 -20.48
CA PHE A 65 -18.16 -12.82 -20.88
C PHE A 65 -18.13 -11.64 -21.86
N ASP A 66 -19.23 -11.37 -22.54
CA ASP A 66 -19.34 -10.25 -23.46
C ASP A 66 -19.12 -8.91 -22.77
N GLY A 67 -18.20 -8.11 -23.30
CA GLY A 67 -17.82 -6.83 -22.71
C GLY A 67 -16.76 -6.91 -21.61
N HIS A 68 -16.29 -8.11 -21.23
CA HIS A 68 -15.16 -8.25 -20.30
C HIS A 68 -13.86 -7.83 -20.98
N LYS A 69 -13.22 -6.81 -20.44
CA LYS A 69 -12.06 -6.17 -21.07
C LYS A 69 -10.74 -6.84 -20.68
N TRP A 70 -10.55 -8.09 -21.13
CA TRP A 70 -9.29 -8.83 -21.01
C TRP A 70 -8.87 -9.44 -22.35
N PRO A 71 -7.57 -9.63 -22.63
CA PRO A 71 -6.42 -9.18 -21.84
C PRO A 71 -6.28 -7.66 -21.84
N ARG A 72 -5.82 -7.09 -20.72
CA ARG A 72 -5.40 -5.69 -20.61
C ARG A 72 -3.97 -5.54 -21.06
N LYS A 73 -3.63 -4.43 -21.70
CA LYS A 73 -2.30 -4.23 -22.27
C LYS A 73 -1.65 -2.99 -21.69
N PRO A 74 -0.50 -3.14 -21.03
CA PRO A 74 0.26 -1.99 -20.58
C PRO A 74 0.78 -1.20 -21.78
N LEU A 75 0.61 0.14 -21.78
CA LEU A 75 1.13 1.00 -22.84
C LEU A 75 2.64 0.97 -22.93
N TRP A 76 3.31 0.70 -21.82
CA TRP A 76 4.76 0.56 -21.78
C TRP A 76 5.26 -0.83 -22.19
N GLY A 77 4.36 -1.74 -22.51
CA GLY A 77 4.67 -3.16 -22.75
C GLY A 77 4.89 -3.93 -21.44
N TYR A 78 5.15 -5.21 -21.57
CA TYR A 78 5.40 -6.14 -20.45
C TYR A 78 6.86 -6.01 -20.00
N CYS A 79 7.19 -4.90 -19.37
CA CYS A 79 8.56 -4.54 -19.02
C CYS A 79 9.04 -5.29 -17.76
N ASN A 80 10.34 -5.61 -17.73
CA ASN A 80 10.97 -6.14 -16.52
C ASN A 80 11.20 -5.00 -15.49
N GLU A 81 10.48 -5.01 -14.39
CA GLU A 81 10.59 -3.96 -13.36
C GLU A 81 11.85 -4.06 -12.49
N ALA A 82 12.69 -5.07 -12.70
CA ALA A 82 14.05 -5.12 -12.16
C ALA A 82 15.07 -4.35 -13.00
N ASP A 83 14.67 -3.83 -14.17
CA ASP A 83 15.51 -2.98 -15.00
C ASP A 83 15.46 -1.52 -14.50
N PRO A 84 16.60 -0.89 -14.15
CA PRO A 84 16.62 0.49 -13.66
C PRO A 84 16.11 1.51 -14.70
N TYR A 85 16.26 1.29 -15.99
CA TYR A 85 15.71 2.19 -17.02
C TYR A 85 14.18 2.14 -17.08
N VAL A 86 13.60 0.95 -16.91
CA VAL A 86 12.15 0.80 -16.76
C VAL A 86 11.67 1.54 -15.52
N MET A 87 12.37 1.39 -14.41
CA MET A 87 12.01 2.06 -13.16
C MET A 87 12.19 3.58 -13.24
N GLU A 88 13.22 4.08 -13.95
CA GLU A 88 13.39 5.51 -14.21
C GLU A 88 12.16 6.11 -14.93
N MET A 89 11.64 5.42 -15.94
CA MET A 89 10.42 5.81 -16.66
C MET A 89 9.19 5.79 -15.74
N GLN A 90 9.05 4.76 -14.91
CA GLN A 90 7.93 4.62 -13.98
C GLN A 90 7.95 5.70 -12.89
N ILE A 91 9.12 5.98 -12.31
CA ILE A 91 9.29 7.06 -11.32
C ILE A 91 8.92 8.42 -11.93
N GLU A 92 9.38 8.72 -13.16
CA GLU A 92 9.05 9.97 -13.82
C GLU A 92 7.53 10.11 -14.00
N ALA A 93 6.89 9.10 -14.55
CA ALA A 93 5.43 9.08 -14.74
C ALA A 93 4.67 9.23 -13.42
N ALA A 94 5.09 8.55 -12.36
CA ALA A 94 4.48 8.64 -11.04
C ALA A 94 4.57 10.05 -10.45
N VAL A 95 5.77 10.63 -10.44
CA VAL A 95 6.03 11.97 -9.89
C VAL A 95 5.33 13.05 -10.69
N ASP A 96 5.31 12.95 -12.02
CA ASP A 96 4.62 13.91 -12.90
C ASP A 96 3.11 13.93 -12.67
N HIS A 97 2.55 12.87 -12.09
CA HIS A 97 1.13 12.77 -11.78
C HIS A 97 0.81 12.86 -10.27
N GLY A 98 1.81 13.17 -9.42
CA GLY A 98 1.56 13.42 -8.00
C GLY A 98 1.66 12.20 -7.09
N VAL A 99 2.03 11.01 -7.61
CA VAL A 99 2.44 9.86 -6.78
C VAL A 99 3.90 10.06 -6.40
N ASN A 100 4.19 10.15 -5.11
CA ASN A 100 5.54 10.49 -4.62
C ASN A 100 6.11 9.50 -3.59
N VAL A 101 5.34 8.44 -3.27
CA VAL A 101 5.78 7.35 -2.40
C VAL A 101 5.39 6.01 -3.02
N PHE A 102 6.32 5.06 -3.06
CA PHE A 102 6.03 3.66 -3.37
C PHE A 102 6.03 2.82 -2.10
N ILE A 103 5.04 1.94 -1.92
CA ILE A 103 4.94 0.97 -0.84
C ILE A 103 5.26 -0.39 -1.43
N TYR A 104 6.48 -0.88 -1.21
CA TYR A 104 6.86 -2.17 -1.76
C TYR A 104 6.32 -3.31 -0.91
N ASP A 105 5.54 -4.21 -1.52
CA ASP A 105 5.21 -5.49 -0.93
C ASP A 105 6.50 -6.28 -0.74
N TRP A 106 6.87 -6.51 0.50
CA TRP A 106 8.12 -7.19 0.85
C TRP A 106 7.84 -8.52 1.53
N TYR A 107 8.53 -9.56 1.08
CA TYR A 107 8.27 -10.94 1.46
C TYR A 107 9.49 -11.62 2.07
N TRP A 108 9.23 -12.51 3.03
CA TRP A 108 10.22 -13.38 3.63
C TRP A 108 9.66 -14.79 3.76
N TYR A 109 10.23 -15.71 3.01
CA TYR A 109 9.83 -17.11 3.01
C TYR A 109 11.06 -18.01 3.01
N ASP A 110 10.98 -19.13 3.75
CA ASP A 110 12.04 -20.13 3.77
C ASP A 110 13.40 -19.49 4.14
N ASN A 111 13.43 -18.70 5.21
CA ASN A 111 14.59 -18.01 5.77
C ASN A 111 15.32 -17.05 4.83
N ARG A 112 14.68 -16.51 3.82
CA ARG A 112 15.26 -15.54 2.88
C ARG A 112 14.22 -14.63 2.25
N PRO A 113 14.63 -13.45 1.77
CA PRO A 113 13.72 -12.54 1.09
C PRO A 113 13.21 -13.17 -0.22
N PHE A 114 12.04 -12.72 -0.66
CA PHE A 114 11.41 -13.14 -1.90
C PHE A 114 10.93 -11.93 -2.68
N LEU A 115 11.08 -11.89 -4.00
CA LEU A 115 10.70 -10.83 -4.92
C LEU A 115 11.33 -9.44 -4.62
N GLU A 116 12.55 -9.39 -4.11
CA GLU A 116 13.25 -8.11 -3.88
C GLU A 116 13.82 -7.45 -5.14
N GLN A 117 13.79 -8.09 -6.30
CA GLN A 117 14.52 -7.66 -7.51
C GLN A 117 13.96 -6.33 -8.05
N CYS A 118 12.65 -6.13 -8.04
CA CYS A 118 12.01 -4.87 -8.44
C CYS A 118 12.57 -3.69 -7.62
N LEU A 119 12.63 -3.82 -6.29
CA LEU A 119 13.21 -2.79 -5.41
C LEU A 119 14.73 -2.68 -5.59
N ASN A 120 15.46 -3.80 -5.45
CA ASN A 120 16.93 -3.76 -5.33
C ASN A 120 17.65 -3.52 -6.65
N ASN A 121 17.12 -4.05 -7.75
CA ASN A 121 17.74 -3.94 -9.07
C ASN A 121 17.07 -2.85 -9.92
N GLY A 122 15.76 -2.66 -9.81
CA GLY A 122 15.02 -1.60 -10.46
C GLY A 122 15.17 -0.27 -9.73
N PHE A 123 14.40 -0.08 -8.66
CA PHE A 123 14.27 1.21 -7.98
C PHE A 123 15.59 1.75 -7.41
N LEU A 124 16.32 0.96 -6.62
CA LEU A 124 17.54 1.43 -5.96
C LEU A 124 18.70 1.71 -6.92
N LYS A 125 18.62 1.24 -8.17
CA LYS A 125 19.60 1.54 -9.22
C LYS A 125 19.13 2.60 -10.23
N ALA A 126 17.87 3.03 -10.16
CA ALA A 126 17.35 4.09 -11.00
C ALA A 126 18.04 5.44 -10.69
N LYS A 127 18.45 6.18 -11.72
CA LYS A 127 19.19 7.45 -11.57
C LYS A 127 18.34 8.56 -10.96
N ASN A 128 17.04 8.52 -11.20
CA ASN A 128 16.08 9.52 -10.72
C ASN A 128 15.34 9.11 -9.43
N ARG A 129 15.80 8.04 -8.73
CA ARG A 129 15.16 7.53 -7.50
C ARG A 129 14.99 8.59 -6.40
N SER A 130 15.90 9.59 -6.37
CA SER A 130 15.82 10.68 -5.38
C SER A 130 14.56 11.55 -5.50
N LYS A 131 13.82 11.46 -6.62
CA LYS A 131 12.53 12.13 -6.80
C LYS A 131 11.38 11.44 -6.07
N MET A 132 11.57 10.18 -5.65
CA MET A 132 10.55 9.30 -5.08
C MET A 132 10.98 8.80 -3.71
N LYS A 133 10.04 8.71 -2.77
CA LYS A 133 10.25 7.99 -1.52
C LYS A 133 9.70 6.58 -1.62
N PHE A 134 10.15 5.69 -0.73
CA PHE A 134 9.55 4.36 -0.59
C PHE A 134 9.57 3.88 0.85
N TYR A 135 8.68 2.97 1.17
CA TYR A 135 8.76 2.16 2.38
C TYR A 135 8.28 0.72 2.11
N LEU A 136 8.51 -0.13 3.08
CA LEU A 136 8.17 -1.54 2.96
C LEU A 136 6.84 -1.83 3.65
N MET A 137 6.01 -2.63 2.99
CA MET A 137 4.95 -3.38 3.64
C MET A 137 5.40 -4.83 3.74
N TRP A 138 5.62 -5.31 4.96
CA TRP A 138 5.87 -6.72 5.16
C TRP A 138 4.58 -7.51 4.93
N ALA A 139 4.49 -8.12 3.75
CA ALA A 139 3.38 -8.95 3.32
C ALA A 139 3.56 -10.37 3.88
N ASN A 140 3.40 -10.48 5.19
CA ASN A 140 3.66 -11.67 5.99
C ASN A 140 2.52 -12.70 5.99
N HIS A 141 1.74 -12.75 4.90
CA HIS A 141 0.73 -13.80 4.68
C HIS A 141 1.35 -15.08 4.12
N ASN A 142 0.62 -16.18 4.19
CA ASN A 142 1.05 -17.43 3.56
C ASN A 142 1.00 -17.33 2.03
N VAL A 143 1.98 -17.94 1.36
CA VAL A 143 1.91 -18.15 -0.09
C VAL A 143 1.23 -19.46 -0.38
N THR A 144 0.26 -19.41 -1.27
CA THR A 144 -0.49 -20.59 -1.72
C THR A 144 -0.32 -20.80 -3.22
N TYR A 145 -0.74 -21.95 -3.72
CA TYR A 145 -0.82 -22.20 -5.17
C TYR A 145 -1.80 -21.27 -5.90
N GLY A 146 -2.64 -20.52 -5.18
CA GLY A 146 -3.56 -19.55 -5.75
C GLY A 146 -2.92 -18.42 -6.58
N TRP A 147 -1.61 -18.27 -6.51
CA TRP A 147 -0.88 -17.36 -7.41
C TRP A 147 -0.67 -17.95 -8.82
N ASP A 148 -0.83 -19.26 -8.99
CA ASP A 148 -0.73 -19.92 -10.29
C ASP A 148 -2.10 -20.36 -10.79
N ARG A 149 -2.63 -19.66 -11.79
CA ARG A 149 -3.92 -19.96 -12.44
C ARG A 149 -4.03 -21.35 -13.07
N ARG A 150 -2.91 -22.06 -13.25
CA ARG A 150 -2.87 -23.42 -13.79
C ARG A 150 -3.18 -24.48 -12.74
N ILE A 151 -3.11 -24.10 -11.48
CA ILE A 151 -3.47 -24.95 -10.35
C ILE A 151 -4.99 -25.07 -10.25
N SER A 152 -5.45 -26.26 -9.91
CA SER A 152 -6.87 -26.50 -9.73
C SER A 152 -7.42 -25.74 -8.52
N GLU A 153 -8.73 -25.39 -8.58
CA GLU A 153 -9.41 -24.75 -7.45
C GLU A 153 -9.35 -25.57 -6.16
N LYS A 154 -9.19 -26.90 -6.26
CA LYS A 154 -9.00 -27.79 -5.12
C LYS A 154 -7.73 -27.52 -4.33
N ASP A 155 -6.67 -27.11 -5.01
CA ASP A 155 -5.34 -26.94 -4.44
C ASP A 155 -5.03 -25.45 -4.19
N TYR A 156 -5.98 -24.57 -4.52
CA TYR A 156 -5.81 -23.12 -4.50
C TYR A 156 -5.33 -22.60 -3.14
N ASP A 157 -5.89 -23.11 -2.03
CA ASP A 157 -5.57 -22.70 -0.67
C ASP A 157 -4.38 -23.49 -0.06
N THR A 158 -3.77 -24.40 -0.83
CA THR A 158 -2.64 -25.19 -0.33
C THR A 158 -1.42 -24.29 -0.11
N VAL A 159 -0.95 -24.23 1.14
CA VAL A 159 0.19 -23.40 1.53
C VAL A 159 1.49 -23.98 1.03
N ILE A 160 2.25 -23.19 0.29
CA ILE A 160 3.61 -23.51 -0.18
C ILE A 160 4.62 -23.02 0.85
N TRP A 161 4.53 -21.75 1.24
CA TRP A 161 5.40 -21.11 2.23
C TRP A 161 4.56 -20.36 3.27
N LYS A 162 4.98 -20.51 4.52
CA LYS A 162 4.35 -19.79 5.65
C LYS A 162 4.91 -18.37 5.75
N GLY A 163 4.04 -17.39 5.98
CA GLY A 163 4.43 -16.00 6.21
C GLY A 163 4.77 -15.68 7.66
N ALA A 164 4.31 -16.52 8.60
CA ALA A 164 4.63 -16.39 10.01
C ALA A 164 6.11 -16.72 10.27
N VAL A 165 6.79 -15.91 11.09
CA VAL A 165 8.21 -16.08 11.45
C VAL A 165 8.35 -16.09 12.98
N ASN A 166 9.37 -16.82 13.49
CA ASN A 166 9.72 -16.78 14.89
C ASN A 166 10.61 -15.57 15.25
N SER A 167 10.91 -15.37 16.54
CA SER A 167 11.73 -14.24 17.02
C SER A 167 13.11 -14.17 16.37
N GLU A 168 13.80 -15.29 16.18
CA GLU A 168 15.12 -15.34 15.55
C GLU A 168 15.08 -14.83 14.11
N GLN A 169 14.10 -15.31 13.35
CA GLN A 169 13.86 -14.82 12.00
C GLN A 169 13.46 -13.34 11.98
N PHE A 170 12.63 -12.90 12.92
CA PHE A 170 12.23 -11.51 13.02
C PHE A 170 13.43 -10.59 13.29
N HIS A 171 14.37 -11.02 14.15
CA HIS A 171 15.62 -10.28 14.36
C HIS A 171 16.47 -10.21 13.09
N THR A 172 16.60 -11.32 12.37
CA THR A 172 17.33 -11.36 11.09
C THR A 172 16.72 -10.40 10.06
N ILE A 173 15.39 -10.40 9.97
CA ILE A 173 14.61 -9.51 9.09
C ILE A 173 14.79 -8.04 9.51
N GLY A 174 14.63 -7.75 10.79
CA GLY A 174 14.73 -6.39 11.34
C GLY A 174 16.11 -5.76 11.09
N MET A 175 17.18 -6.51 11.37
CA MET A 175 18.55 -6.05 11.07
C MET A 175 18.76 -5.83 9.58
N ARG A 176 18.23 -6.74 8.71
CA ARG A 176 18.29 -6.54 7.26
C ARG A 176 17.61 -5.24 6.82
N TRP A 177 16.42 -4.91 7.35
CA TRP A 177 15.73 -3.67 7.03
C TRP A 177 16.53 -2.44 7.43
N ILE A 178 17.09 -2.43 8.66
CA ILE A 178 17.94 -1.36 9.15
C ILE A 178 19.15 -1.17 8.25
N GLU A 179 19.93 -2.24 8.03
CA GLU A 179 21.21 -2.17 7.32
C GLU A 179 21.04 -1.81 5.83
N LYS A 180 19.97 -2.33 5.21
CA LYS A 180 19.83 -2.25 3.75
C LYS A 180 18.97 -1.07 3.31
N TYR A 181 17.97 -0.67 4.08
CA TYR A 181 16.96 0.25 3.60
C TYR A 181 16.77 1.51 4.45
N PHE A 182 16.65 1.40 5.78
CA PHE A 182 16.20 2.52 6.61
C PHE A 182 17.11 3.76 6.55
N HIS A 183 18.40 3.57 6.33
CA HIS A 183 19.37 4.65 6.20
C HIS A 183 19.34 5.37 4.84
N LEU A 184 18.67 4.82 3.84
CA LEU A 184 18.57 5.46 2.55
C LEU A 184 17.78 6.78 2.66
N ASP A 185 18.22 7.80 1.94
CA ASP A 185 17.52 9.09 1.90
C ASP A 185 16.11 8.94 1.31
N GLU A 186 15.94 8.01 0.39
CA GLU A 186 14.67 7.70 -0.25
C GLU A 186 13.71 6.92 0.65
N TYR A 187 14.20 6.31 1.75
CA TYR A 187 13.30 5.61 2.67
C TYR A 187 12.35 6.58 3.37
N TYR A 188 11.05 6.29 3.32
CA TYR A 188 10.02 7.17 3.89
C TYR A 188 10.05 7.11 5.42
N LYS A 189 10.14 8.27 6.04
CA LYS A 189 10.21 8.45 7.48
C LYS A 189 9.20 9.49 7.94
N ILE A 190 8.57 9.26 9.06
CA ILE A 190 7.71 10.22 9.77
C ILE A 190 8.41 10.56 11.09
N ASP A 191 8.70 11.82 11.32
CA ASP A 191 9.42 12.29 12.52
C ASP A 191 10.74 11.53 12.80
N ASN A 192 11.52 11.27 11.75
CA ASN A 192 12.73 10.45 11.77
C ASN A 192 12.50 8.98 12.22
N CYS A 193 11.28 8.47 12.18
CA CYS A 193 10.96 7.05 12.37
C CYS A 193 10.75 6.39 11.01
N PRO A 194 11.52 5.36 10.63
CA PRO A 194 11.26 4.59 9.43
C PRO A 194 9.86 3.99 9.46
N VAL A 195 9.09 4.16 8.37
CA VAL A 195 7.76 3.57 8.26
C VAL A 195 7.88 2.11 7.84
N LEU A 196 7.26 1.23 8.59
CA LEU A 196 7.13 -0.20 8.26
C LEU A 196 5.67 -0.61 8.36
N SER A 197 5.09 -1.03 7.24
CA SER A 197 3.72 -1.53 7.23
C SER A 197 3.71 -3.04 7.48
N ILE A 198 2.75 -3.50 8.30
CA ILE A 198 2.50 -4.92 8.61
C ILE A 198 1.16 -5.31 7.99
N TYR A 199 1.18 -6.34 7.14
CA TYR A 199 0.00 -6.78 6.42
C TYR A 199 -0.88 -7.73 7.25
N ASP A 200 -0.32 -8.81 7.77
CA ASP A 200 -1.08 -9.85 8.50
C ASP A 200 -0.74 -9.85 9.99
N LEU A 201 -1.61 -9.20 10.76
CA LEU A 201 -1.45 -9.11 12.22
C LEU A 201 -1.56 -10.48 12.89
N GLN A 202 -2.41 -11.38 12.37
CA GLN A 202 -2.56 -12.72 12.94
C GLN A 202 -1.28 -13.54 12.77
N ASN A 203 -0.71 -13.54 11.57
CA ASN A 203 0.57 -14.23 11.31
C ASN A 203 1.75 -13.62 12.10
N LEU A 204 1.76 -12.31 12.33
CA LEU A 204 2.74 -11.68 13.20
C LEU A 204 2.64 -12.23 14.62
N ILE A 205 1.45 -12.24 15.19
CA ILE A 205 1.22 -12.67 16.60
C ILE A 205 1.47 -14.16 16.74
N ASP A 206 0.92 -14.98 15.86
CA ASP A 206 1.05 -16.45 15.93
C ASP A 206 2.51 -16.88 15.73
N GLY A 207 3.21 -16.27 14.76
CA GLY A 207 4.62 -16.57 14.47
C GLY A 207 5.56 -16.23 15.62
N LEU A 208 5.32 -15.09 16.26
CA LEU A 208 6.12 -14.64 17.41
C LEU A 208 5.71 -15.30 18.73
N GLY A 209 4.71 -16.20 18.71
CA GLY A 209 4.33 -16.98 19.89
C GLY A 209 3.39 -16.25 20.87
N GLY A 210 2.57 -15.33 20.37
CA GLY A 210 1.55 -14.62 21.11
C GLY A 210 1.75 -13.11 21.17
N ILE A 211 0.72 -12.39 21.62
CA ILE A 211 0.67 -10.93 21.55
C ILE A 211 1.74 -10.24 22.41
N GLU A 212 2.10 -10.79 23.57
CA GLU A 212 3.12 -10.23 24.43
C GLU A 212 4.50 -10.32 23.79
N ASN A 213 4.80 -11.48 23.19
CA ASN A 213 6.04 -11.65 22.46
C ASN A 213 6.08 -10.77 21.19
N ALA A 214 4.97 -10.68 20.47
CA ALA A 214 4.88 -9.78 19.32
C ALA A 214 5.18 -8.33 19.74
N ARG A 215 4.60 -7.84 20.83
CA ARG A 215 4.91 -6.51 21.38
C ARG A 215 6.38 -6.38 21.76
N LYS A 216 6.93 -7.36 22.44
CA LYS A 216 8.35 -7.38 22.87
C LYS A 216 9.28 -7.29 21.65
N GLU A 217 9.03 -8.07 20.63
CA GLU A 217 9.86 -8.11 19.42
C GLU A 217 9.72 -6.82 18.58
N MET A 218 8.53 -6.26 18.48
CA MET A 218 8.35 -4.95 17.83
C MET A 218 9.09 -3.84 18.60
N LEU A 219 9.05 -3.83 19.93
CA LEU A 219 9.82 -2.88 20.75
C LEU A 219 11.34 -3.12 20.65
N TRP A 220 11.78 -4.37 20.50
CA TRP A 220 13.18 -4.68 20.20
C TRP A 220 13.65 -3.98 18.91
N LEU A 221 12.87 -4.09 17.81
CA LEU A 221 13.24 -3.42 16.55
C LEU A 221 13.19 -1.90 16.67
N ASP A 222 12.26 -1.35 17.46
CA ASP A 222 12.20 0.08 17.77
C ASP A 222 13.49 0.54 18.49
N ASP A 223 13.97 -0.25 19.44
CA ASP A 223 15.22 0.05 20.17
C ASP A 223 16.46 -0.13 19.28
N GLU A 224 16.49 -1.13 18.40
CA GLU A 224 17.57 -1.26 17.41
C GLU A 224 17.61 -0.06 16.44
N ALA A 225 16.45 0.40 15.97
CA ALA A 225 16.37 1.61 15.16
C ALA A 225 16.90 2.84 15.90
N LYS A 226 16.56 3.01 17.19
CA LYS A 226 17.11 4.11 18.02
C LYS A 226 18.62 4.06 18.15
N LYS A 227 19.21 2.88 18.29
CA LYS A 227 20.69 2.72 18.32
C LYS A 227 21.36 3.17 17.03
N GLN A 228 20.62 3.19 15.93
CA GLN A 228 21.08 3.66 14.62
C GLN A 228 20.78 5.15 14.34
N GLY A 229 20.27 5.88 15.32
CA GLY A 229 20.04 7.34 15.23
C GLY A 229 18.64 7.72 14.73
N PHE A 230 17.71 6.77 14.62
CA PHE A 230 16.30 7.05 14.41
C PHE A 230 15.58 7.41 15.73
N ASN A 231 14.39 7.99 15.65
CA ASN A 231 13.59 8.28 16.84
C ASN A 231 12.79 7.06 17.33
N GLY A 232 12.88 5.94 16.64
CA GLY A 232 12.16 4.69 16.83
C GLY A 232 11.59 4.22 15.50
N MET A 233 10.53 3.44 15.54
CA MET A 233 9.81 2.94 14.35
C MET A 233 8.44 3.59 14.21
N HIS A 234 7.97 3.81 12.99
CA HIS A 234 6.58 4.10 12.70
C HIS A 234 5.93 2.84 12.12
N TYR A 235 5.30 2.05 13.00
CA TYR A 235 4.57 0.88 12.54
C TYR A 235 3.20 1.26 12.01
N GLN A 236 2.91 0.88 10.76
CA GLN A 236 1.62 1.04 10.13
C GLN A 236 0.94 -0.31 10.01
N LEU A 237 -0.29 -0.44 10.51
CA LEU A 237 -1.08 -1.65 10.32
C LEU A 237 -1.89 -1.56 9.04
N VAL A 238 -1.81 -2.56 8.18
CA VAL A 238 -2.83 -2.82 7.17
C VAL A 238 -3.99 -3.56 7.84
N LYS A 239 -5.17 -2.95 7.86
CA LYS A 239 -6.38 -3.61 8.35
C LYS A 239 -6.86 -4.62 7.31
N TYR A 240 -6.39 -5.85 7.46
CA TYR A 240 -6.73 -6.97 6.60
C TYR A 240 -7.77 -7.85 7.25
N GLY A 241 -8.89 -8.05 6.56
CA GLY A 241 -9.95 -8.95 7.00
C GLY A 241 -10.51 -8.63 8.40
N ARG A 242 -11.09 -9.62 9.02
CA ARG A 242 -11.48 -9.56 10.44
C ARG A 242 -10.29 -10.02 11.27
N VAL A 243 -9.74 -9.13 12.08
CA VAL A 243 -8.77 -9.53 13.08
C VAL A 243 -9.44 -10.57 13.97
N LYS A 244 -8.88 -11.78 14.04
CA LYS A 244 -9.38 -12.81 14.95
C LYS A 244 -9.21 -12.28 16.36
N THR A 245 -10.30 -12.20 17.08
CA THR A 245 -10.31 -11.67 18.44
C THR A 245 -9.93 -12.71 19.49
N ASN A 246 -9.82 -14.00 19.10
CA ASN A 246 -9.39 -15.09 19.95
C ASN A 246 -7.90 -15.35 19.70
N LEU A 247 -7.05 -14.62 20.38
CA LEU A 247 -5.61 -14.85 20.38
C LEU A 247 -5.25 -15.47 21.73
N SER A 248 -4.36 -16.47 21.73
CA SER A 248 -3.79 -17.02 22.96
C SER A 248 -3.15 -15.87 23.76
N GLY A 249 -3.61 -15.71 24.97
CA GLY A 249 -3.45 -14.45 25.69
C GLY A 249 -2.28 -14.40 26.63
N PHE A 250 -2.25 -13.33 27.41
CA PHE A 250 -1.21 -12.91 28.34
C PHE A 250 -0.79 -13.93 29.42
N ASP A 251 -1.59 -14.93 29.66
CA ASP A 251 -1.43 -15.92 30.73
C ASP A 251 -1.58 -17.37 30.24
N GLY A 252 -1.50 -17.58 28.92
CA GLY A 252 -1.70 -18.89 28.31
C GLY A 252 -3.17 -19.29 28.16
N ASN A 253 -4.12 -18.45 28.58
CA ASN A 253 -5.54 -18.66 28.37
C ASN A 253 -6.01 -17.96 27.11
N GLU A 254 -6.95 -18.56 26.37
CA GLU A 254 -7.61 -17.88 25.26
C GLU A 254 -8.41 -16.69 25.77
N LYS A 255 -8.04 -15.49 25.34
CA LYS A 255 -8.79 -14.26 25.57
C LYS A 255 -9.31 -13.71 24.26
N THR A 256 -10.52 -13.16 24.32
CA THR A 256 -11.11 -12.43 23.19
C THR A 256 -10.77 -10.95 23.32
N TYR A 257 -10.11 -10.40 22.30
CA TYR A 257 -9.81 -8.99 22.22
C TYR A 257 -10.64 -8.32 21.12
N LYS A 258 -11.07 -7.10 21.36
CA LYS A 258 -11.59 -6.25 20.30
C LYS A 258 -10.43 -5.77 19.41
N PRO A 259 -10.62 -5.59 18.10
CA PRO A 259 -9.55 -5.15 17.20
C PRO A 259 -8.80 -3.92 17.69
N HIS A 260 -9.50 -2.91 18.21
CA HIS A 260 -8.89 -1.69 18.72
C HIS A 260 -8.07 -1.90 20.01
N GLU A 261 -8.39 -2.91 20.82
CA GLU A 261 -7.62 -3.25 22.03
C GLU A 261 -6.28 -3.87 21.66
N LEU A 262 -6.24 -4.72 20.63
CA LEU A 262 -5.00 -5.33 20.13
C LEU A 262 -4.08 -4.27 19.52
N VAL A 263 -4.60 -3.42 18.67
CA VAL A 263 -3.86 -2.32 18.04
C VAL A 263 -3.38 -1.32 19.09
N GLY A 264 -4.18 -1.03 20.11
CA GLY A 264 -3.79 -0.18 21.24
C GLY A 264 -2.70 -0.78 22.14
N TYR A 265 -2.58 -2.11 22.19
CA TYR A 265 -1.54 -2.79 22.96
C TYR A 265 -0.20 -2.89 22.22
N LEU A 266 -0.24 -3.16 20.91
CA LEU A 266 0.93 -3.20 20.05
C LEU A 266 1.37 -1.78 19.66
N PRO A 267 2.66 -1.54 19.39
CA PRO A 267 3.19 -0.19 19.16
C PRO A 267 2.89 0.34 17.74
N PHE A 268 1.65 0.19 17.27
CA PHE A 268 1.24 0.76 15.99
C PHE A 268 1.07 2.27 16.09
N SER A 269 1.55 2.98 15.08
CA SER A 269 1.52 4.44 14.95
C SER A 269 0.44 4.92 14.00
N SER A 270 0.01 4.09 13.06
CA SER A 270 -1.07 4.40 12.11
C SER A 270 -1.76 3.15 11.58
N LEU A 271 -2.89 3.35 10.92
CA LEU A 271 -3.74 2.31 10.36
C LEU A 271 -4.11 2.68 8.91
N THR A 272 -4.13 1.72 8.00
CA THR A 272 -4.63 1.88 6.62
C THR A 272 -5.25 0.58 6.11
N HIS A 273 -5.65 0.54 4.83
CA HIS A 273 -6.07 -0.68 4.14
C HIS A 273 -5.13 -0.98 2.96
N TYR A 274 -5.27 -2.18 2.39
CA TYR A 274 -4.56 -2.60 1.19
C TYR A 274 -5.49 -2.63 -0.03
N GLN A 275 -6.67 -3.26 0.11
CA GLN A 275 -7.62 -3.43 -0.99
C GLN A 275 -9.07 -3.46 -0.48
N PHE A 276 -10.00 -2.87 -1.21
CA PHE A 276 -11.42 -2.82 -0.85
C PHE A 276 -12.06 -4.18 -0.69
N VAL A 277 -11.57 -5.22 -1.42
CA VAL A 277 -12.09 -6.59 -1.33
C VAL A 277 -12.01 -7.18 0.09
N HIS A 278 -11.15 -6.64 0.93
CA HIS A 278 -10.97 -7.12 2.29
C HIS A 278 -12.13 -6.77 3.24
N PHE A 279 -12.97 -5.80 2.86
CA PHE A 279 -14.03 -5.31 3.75
C PHE A 279 -15.32 -4.90 3.03
N SER A 280 -15.33 -4.84 1.68
CA SER A 280 -16.48 -4.45 0.88
C SER A 280 -16.96 -5.59 -0.02
N LYS A 281 -18.22 -5.55 -0.41
CA LYS A 281 -18.79 -6.46 -1.42
C LYS A 281 -18.44 -5.95 -2.82
N MET A 282 -17.59 -6.66 -3.54
CA MET A 282 -16.97 -6.17 -4.78
C MET A 282 -17.77 -6.40 -6.06
N ASN A 283 -18.79 -7.25 -6.08
CA ASN A 283 -19.61 -7.49 -7.30
C ASN A 283 -20.69 -6.40 -7.49
N ASP A 284 -20.25 -5.14 -7.58
CA ASP A 284 -21.15 -3.98 -7.65
C ASP A 284 -20.51 -2.84 -8.46
N ASP A 285 -21.31 -1.79 -8.66
CA ASP A 285 -20.82 -0.51 -9.18
C ASP A 285 -19.84 0.16 -8.21
N TYR A 286 -18.77 0.74 -8.74
CA TYR A 286 -17.72 1.37 -7.93
C TYR A 286 -18.29 2.43 -6.98
N LYS A 287 -19.29 3.18 -7.43
CA LYS A 287 -19.97 4.19 -6.60
C LYS A 287 -20.65 3.58 -5.36
N ASN A 288 -21.32 2.44 -5.53
CA ASN A 288 -21.98 1.75 -4.42
C ASN A 288 -20.94 1.15 -3.45
N ILE A 289 -19.82 0.66 -3.99
CA ILE A 289 -18.69 0.20 -3.18
C ILE A 289 -18.14 1.34 -2.33
N MET A 290 -18.00 2.54 -2.89
CA MET A 290 -17.53 3.72 -2.16
C MET A 290 -18.44 4.12 -1.00
N GLU A 291 -19.72 3.80 -1.01
CA GLU A 291 -20.60 4.01 0.16
C GLU A 291 -20.21 3.08 1.33
N GLN A 292 -19.88 1.82 1.05
CA GLN A 292 -19.37 0.88 2.05
C GLN A 292 -17.98 1.30 2.54
N VAL A 293 -17.13 1.77 1.64
CA VAL A 293 -15.77 2.23 1.95
C VAL A 293 -15.80 3.42 2.91
N ARG A 294 -16.66 4.41 2.68
CA ARG A 294 -16.81 5.56 3.58
C ARG A 294 -17.25 5.15 4.99
N THR A 295 -18.16 4.19 5.07
CA THR A 295 -18.60 3.63 6.36
C THR A 295 -17.42 3.00 7.09
N GLU A 296 -16.64 2.17 6.42
CA GLU A 296 -15.43 1.56 6.98
C GLU A 296 -14.38 2.58 7.41
N TRP A 297 -14.14 3.62 6.59
CA TRP A 297 -13.23 4.71 6.94
C TRP A 297 -13.66 5.41 8.23
N GLN A 298 -14.95 5.74 8.35
CA GLN A 298 -15.48 6.39 9.55
C GLN A 298 -15.38 5.47 10.77
N GLU A 299 -15.68 4.16 10.61
CA GLU A 299 -15.49 3.18 11.69
C GLU A 299 -14.03 3.09 12.15
N CYS A 300 -13.07 3.17 11.22
CA CYS A 300 -11.66 3.22 11.58
C CYS A 300 -11.30 4.48 12.38
N VAL A 301 -11.79 5.65 11.96
CA VAL A 301 -11.56 6.92 12.66
C VAL A 301 -12.17 6.92 14.05
N ASP A 302 -13.38 6.37 14.20
CA ASP A 302 -14.14 6.43 15.45
C ASP A 302 -13.67 5.40 16.50
N ASN A 303 -13.17 4.25 16.07
CA ASN A 303 -12.90 3.12 16.95
C ASN A 303 -11.41 2.90 17.29
N PHE A 304 -10.49 3.49 16.54
CA PHE A 304 -9.05 3.30 16.77
C PHE A 304 -8.39 4.58 17.30
N ASN A 305 -7.58 4.43 18.35
CA ASN A 305 -6.85 5.54 18.99
C ASN A 305 -5.55 5.94 18.26
N ILE A 306 -5.38 5.49 17.03
CA ILE A 306 -4.26 5.85 16.14
C ILE A 306 -4.79 6.45 14.84
N PRO A 307 -4.04 7.34 14.17
CA PRO A 307 -4.45 7.94 12.91
C PRO A 307 -4.81 6.88 11.86
N TYR A 308 -5.97 7.05 11.23
CA TYR A 308 -6.34 6.29 10.04
C TYR A 308 -5.87 7.06 8.79
N ILE A 309 -5.09 6.38 7.96
CA ILE A 309 -4.63 6.88 6.65
C ILE A 309 -5.64 6.41 5.60
N PRO A 310 -6.39 7.34 4.96
CA PRO A 310 -7.38 6.96 3.96
C PRO A 310 -6.75 6.16 2.82
N HIS A 311 -7.45 5.10 2.42
CA HIS A 311 -7.02 4.20 1.36
C HIS A 311 -8.02 4.21 0.20
N VAL A 312 -7.53 4.23 -1.04
CA VAL A 312 -8.36 4.13 -2.24
C VAL A 312 -7.84 3.01 -3.14
N SER A 313 -8.71 2.03 -3.46
CA SER A 313 -8.44 1.01 -4.48
C SER A 313 -9.04 1.43 -5.82
N ILE A 314 -8.33 1.14 -6.92
CA ILE A 314 -8.77 1.51 -8.28
C ILE A 314 -9.88 0.58 -8.77
N GLY A 315 -9.76 -0.71 -8.48
CA GLY A 315 -10.71 -1.71 -8.93
C GLY A 315 -10.50 -3.06 -8.29
N TRP A 316 -11.23 -4.05 -8.79
CA TRP A 316 -11.04 -5.46 -8.47
C TRP A 316 -11.60 -6.34 -9.57
N ASP A 317 -10.75 -7.12 -10.18
CA ASP A 317 -11.07 -8.22 -11.08
C ASP A 317 -9.87 -9.16 -11.13
N ASN A 318 -9.92 -10.23 -10.37
CA ASN A 318 -8.83 -11.19 -10.27
C ASN A 318 -9.04 -12.44 -11.15
N THR A 319 -9.93 -12.37 -12.12
CA THR A 319 -10.19 -13.47 -13.07
C THR A 319 -8.95 -13.97 -13.82
N PRO A 320 -7.89 -13.18 -14.06
CA PRO A 320 -6.65 -13.70 -14.64
C PRO A 320 -5.98 -14.82 -13.85
N ARG A 321 -6.11 -14.77 -12.52
CA ARG A 321 -5.54 -15.78 -11.61
C ARG A 321 -6.39 -17.05 -11.48
N TYR A 322 -7.60 -17.08 -12.05
CA TYR A 322 -8.53 -18.21 -11.91
C TYR A 322 -8.84 -18.88 -13.25
N ALA A 323 -8.86 -20.23 -13.25
CA ALA A 323 -9.15 -21.01 -14.44
C ALA A 323 -10.66 -21.10 -14.75
N GLY A 324 -11.52 -21.16 -13.75
CA GLY A 324 -12.93 -21.54 -13.84
C GLY A 324 -13.92 -20.40 -13.57
N HIS A 325 -14.09 -20.01 -12.33
CA HIS A 325 -15.17 -19.12 -11.92
C HIS A 325 -14.87 -17.63 -12.16
N ILE A 326 -15.96 -16.86 -12.36
CA ILE A 326 -15.93 -15.42 -12.35
C ILE A 326 -16.16 -15.01 -10.90
N HIS A 327 -15.14 -14.43 -10.29
CA HIS A 327 -15.24 -13.89 -8.93
C HIS A 327 -15.75 -12.44 -8.95
N ASN A 328 -15.97 -11.88 -7.80
CA ASN A 328 -16.47 -10.52 -7.61
C ASN A 328 -15.71 -9.51 -8.48
N ILE A 329 -16.41 -8.88 -9.41
CA ILE A 329 -15.83 -7.90 -10.34
C ILE A 329 -16.44 -6.52 -10.06
N VAL A 330 -15.60 -5.52 -9.89
CA VAL A 330 -16.02 -4.12 -9.78
C VAL A 330 -16.42 -3.60 -11.16
N LYS A 331 -17.54 -2.88 -11.20
CA LYS A 331 -18.07 -2.26 -12.42
C LYS A 331 -17.90 -0.75 -12.34
N ASN A 332 -17.74 -0.13 -13.51
CA ASN A 332 -17.68 1.34 -13.66
C ASN A 332 -16.59 2.04 -12.85
N ASN A 333 -15.51 1.35 -12.53
CA ASN A 333 -14.31 1.93 -11.95
C ASN A 333 -13.50 2.72 -13.00
N THR A 334 -14.12 3.77 -13.53
CA THR A 334 -13.51 4.65 -14.52
C THR A 334 -12.53 5.63 -13.86
N PRO A 335 -11.62 6.28 -14.61
CA PRO A 335 -10.76 7.33 -14.07
C PRO A 335 -11.54 8.44 -13.35
N GLN A 336 -12.72 8.84 -13.85
CA GLN A 336 -13.56 9.83 -13.18
C GLN A 336 -14.11 9.33 -11.83
N ALA A 337 -14.58 8.08 -11.77
CA ALA A 337 -15.08 7.49 -10.53
C ALA A 337 -13.95 7.35 -9.49
N PHE A 338 -12.74 7.02 -9.93
CA PHE A 338 -11.55 6.98 -9.09
C PHE A 338 -11.14 8.37 -8.62
N GLU A 339 -11.20 9.40 -9.47
CA GLU A 339 -10.97 10.80 -9.07
C GLU A 339 -11.94 11.24 -7.97
N ASP A 340 -13.22 10.90 -8.10
CA ASP A 340 -14.22 11.21 -7.08
C ASP A 340 -13.93 10.51 -5.74
N ALA A 341 -13.41 9.28 -5.78
CA ALA A 341 -12.96 8.54 -4.59
C ALA A 341 -11.73 9.19 -3.95
N LEU A 342 -10.76 9.63 -4.73
CA LEU A 342 -9.57 10.35 -4.25
C LEU A 342 -9.95 11.68 -3.57
N ARG A 343 -10.92 12.42 -4.13
CA ARG A 343 -11.43 13.66 -3.49
C ARG A 343 -12.06 13.38 -2.14
N GLN A 344 -12.85 12.30 -2.01
CA GLN A 344 -13.44 11.89 -0.74
C GLN A 344 -12.36 11.45 0.28
N ALA A 345 -11.33 10.73 -0.16
CA ALA A 345 -10.20 10.37 0.69
C ALA A 345 -9.44 11.62 1.17
N LYS A 346 -9.24 12.60 0.28
CA LYS A 346 -8.62 13.88 0.62
C LYS A 346 -9.44 14.66 1.64
N GLU A 347 -10.77 14.73 1.48
CA GLU A 347 -11.68 15.37 2.44
C GLU A 347 -11.57 14.72 3.84
N LEU A 348 -11.51 13.39 3.91
CA LEU A 348 -11.31 12.69 5.18
C LEU A 348 -9.94 13.01 5.78
N ALA A 349 -8.88 12.99 4.98
CA ALA A 349 -7.53 13.33 5.41
C ALA A 349 -7.42 14.77 5.92
N ASP A 350 -8.13 15.72 5.29
CA ASP A 350 -8.21 17.10 5.75
C ASP A 350 -8.93 17.20 7.11
N LYS A 351 -10.04 16.48 7.25
CA LYS A 351 -10.84 16.45 8.49
C LYS A 351 -10.08 15.84 9.66
N THR A 352 -9.26 14.82 9.42
CA THR A 352 -8.52 14.10 10.46
C THR A 352 -7.10 14.62 10.68
N GLY A 353 -6.64 15.57 9.88
CA GLY A 353 -5.30 16.14 9.98
C GLY A 353 -4.17 15.28 9.38
N VAL A 354 -4.51 14.20 8.68
CA VAL A 354 -3.55 13.32 8.00
C VAL A 354 -3.16 13.94 6.66
N ASN A 355 -1.90 13.75 6.23
CA ASN A 355 -1.37 14.28 4.97
C ASN A 355 -0.84 13.19 4.02
N ILE A 356 -1.20 11.94 4.25
CA ILE A 356 -0.85 10.81 3.40
C ILE A 356 -2.11 10.07 2.98
N ILE A 357 -2.13 9.59 1.74
CA ILE A 357 -3.19 8.75 1.15
C ILE A 357 -2.52 7.51 0.58
N THR A 358 -3.05 6.32 0.86
CA THR A 358 -2.58 5.09 0.21
C THR A 358 -3.48 4.71 -0.96
N VAL A 359 -2.87 4.17 -2.02
CA VAL A 359 -3.57 3.75 -3.25
C VAL A 359 -3.19 2.31 -3.59
N ASN A 360 -4.15 1.46 -3.78
CA ASN A 360 -3.95 0.17 -4.43
C ASN A 360 -4.38 0.28 -5.89
N SER A 361 -3.41 0.20 -6.77
CA SER A 361 -1.98 0.09 -6.58
C SER A 361 -1.23 0.77 -7.73
N TRP A 362 0.08 0.70 -7.70
CA TRP A 362 0.88 1.08 -8.86
C TRP A 362 0.69 0.08 -10.00
N ASN A 363 0.70 -1.24 -9.70
CA ASN A 363 0.85 -2.28 -10.72
C ASN A 363 0.16 -3.63 -10.43
N GLU A 364 -0.90 -3.71 -9.63
CA GLU A 364 -1.67 -4.97 -9.45
C GLU A 364 -2.54 -5.30 -10.67
N TRP A 365 -1.89 -5.63 -11.80
CA TRP A 365 -2.54 -5.88 -13.09
C TRP A 365 -3.52 -7.04 -13.04
N THR A 366 -3.16 -8.15 -12.39
CA THR A 366 -4.00 -9.35 -12.29
C THR A 366 -5.22 -9.20 -11.40
N GLU A 367 -5.29 -8.09 -10.66
CA GLU A 367 -6.43 -7.67 -9.84
C GLU A 367 -7.21 -6.50 -10.46
N THR A 368 -6.76 -5.99 -11.62
CA THR A 368 -7.36 -4.81 -12.26
C THR A 368 -7.36 -3.58 -11.33
N SER A 369 -6.31 -3.44 -10.54
CA SER A 369 -6.09 -2.33 -9.62
C SER A 369 -4.70 -1.76 -9.84
N TYR A 370 -4.53 -0.86 -10.81
CA TYR A 370 -3.23 -0.32 -11.20
C TYR A 370 -3.32 1.11 -11.73
N LEU A 371 -2.29 1.91 -11.44
CA LEU A 371 -2.11 3.26 -11.95
C LEU A 371 -1.32 3.29 -13.27
N GLN A 372 -0.52 2.27 -13.55
CA GLN A 372 0.23 2.17 -14.80
C GLN A 372 -0.69 2.31 -16.03
N PRO A 373 -0.28 3.03 -17.08
CA PRO A 373 -1.15 3.31 -18.21
C PRO A 373 -1.45 2.07 -19.04
N ASP A 374 -2.72 1.95 -19.47
CA ASP A 374 -3.25 0.81 -20.21
C ASP A 374 -3.85 1.21 -21.57
N ASP A 375 -4.24 0.22 -22.36
CA ASP A 375 -4.87 0.39 -23.66
C ASP A 375 -6.36 0.81 -23.60
N ILE A 376 -6.95 0.90 -22.40
CA ILE A 376 -8.36 1.25 -22.21
C ILE A 376 -8.53 2.72 -21.85
N TYR A 377 -7.75 3.19 -20.87
CA TYR A 377 -7.87 4.54 -20.31
C TYR A 377 -6.60 5.39 -20.49
N GLY A 378 -5.55 4.83 -21.10
CA GLY A 378 -4.27 5.54 -21.22
C GLY A 378 -3.71 5.91 -19.85
N TYR A 379 -3.39 7.17 -19.65
CA TYR A 379 -2.93 7.74 -18.40
C TYR A 379 -4.08 8.17 -17.45
N GLY A 380 -5.33 7.84 -17.76
CA GLY A 380 -6.50 8.39 -17.08
C GLY A 380 -6.50 8.26 -15.56
N TYR A 381 -6.05 7.14 -15.00
CA TYR A 381 -5.95 6.98 -13.54
C TYR A 381 -4.83 7.86 -12.94
N LEU A 382 -3.71 8.02 -13.62
CA LEU A 382 -2.64 8.92 -13.20
C LEU A 382 -3.08 10.39 -13.29
N GLU A 383 -3.79 10.77 -14.35
CA GLU A 383 -4.37 12.12 -14.49
C GLU A 383 -5.40 12.41 -13.39
N ALA A 384 -6.15 11.40 -12.94
CA ALA A 384 -7.06 11.54 -11.79
C ALA A 384 -6.30 11.87 -10.49
N VAL A 385 -5.16 11.20 -10.23
CA VAL A 385 -4.31 11.53 -9.08
C VAL A 385 -3.79 12.96 -9.19
N LYS A 386 -3.29 13.33 -10.37
CA LYS A 386 -2.75 14.67 -10.66
C LYS A 386 -3.80 15.77 -10.41
N SER A 387 -5.01 15.56 -10.89
CA SER A 387 -6.12 16.50 -10.73
C SER A 387 -6.48 16.79 -9.27
N VAL A 388 -6.25 15.82 -8.37
CA VAL A 388 -6.62 15.94 -6.96
C VAL A 388 -5.48 16.45 -6.08
N PHE A 389 -4.24 16.05 -6.37
CA PHE A 389 -3.11 16.22 -5.45
C PHE A 389 -1.95 17.07 -6.01
N LYS A 390 -1.85 17.23 -7.31
CA LYS A 390 -0.83 18.10 -7.90
C LYS A 390 -1.43 19.47 -8.18
N GLU A 391 -0.79 20.50 -7.66
CA GLU A 391 -1.17 21.87 -7.96
C GLU A 391 -0.98 22.14 -9.45
N SER A 392 -1.93 22.83 -10.07
CA SER A 392 -1.70 23.44 -11.37
C SER A 392 -0.60 24.48 -11.17
N ASP A 393 0.51 24.33 -11.88
CA ASP A 393 1.50 25.40 -12.05
C ASP A 393 0.76 26.59 -12.70
N CYS A 394 0.27 27.55 -11.87
CA CYS A 394 -0.33 28.80 -12.31
C CYS A 394 0.75 29.86 -12.49
#